data_1a691c723a4761b9976b64d2f87adf32
#
_entry.id   1a691c723a4761b9976b64d2f87adf32
#
_cell.length_a   1.000
_cell.length_b   1.000
_cell.length_c   1.000
_cell.angle_alpha   90.00
_cell.angle_beta   90.00
_cell.angle_gamma   90.00
#
_symmetry.space_group_name_H-M   'P 1'
#
loop_
_entity.id
_entity.type
_entity.pdbx_description
1 polymer ?
#
loop_
_entity_poly.entity_id
_entity_poly.type
_entity_poly.pdbx_seq_one_letter_code
_entity_poly.pdbx_strand_id
1 'polypeptide(L)'
;ANLISLSNRSLLNINEMITVESYKLELNDLYRLYQFVLLNKRTTILEFGSGFSSLIFSQALKENKNKYKNDVKKLRRNNPFELFIVENEKRFLNITKRRIAKFRSKQDTKKNKNKKSEVKINFLFSECVMTNYRGNYATEYKKLPSCNPDFIYLDGPDQFKIKNKINNFTTSHKDMMP
;
A
#
# COMPACT_ATOMS: atom_id res chain seq x y z
N ALA A 1 -13.14 0.91 -23.70
CA ALA A 1 -11.93 1.30 -24.46
C ALA A 1 -11.02 2.26 -23.66
N ASN A 2 -11.57 3.12 -22.75
CA ASN A 2 -10.76 4.12 -22.04
C ASN A 2 -10.03 3.61 -20.79
N LEU A 3 -10.41 2.49 -20.20
CA LEU A 3 -9.78 1.94 -18.99
C LEU A 3 -8.40 1.31 -19.29
N ILE A 4 -8.26 0.65 -20.44
CA ILE A 4 -7.00 0.07 -20.89
C ILE A 4 -5.98 1.16 -21.21
N SER A 5 -6.40 2.30 -21.77
CA SER A 5 -5.52 3.42 -22.11
C SER A 5 -5.00 4.16 -20.88
N LEU A 6 -5.79 4.27 -19.80
CA LEU A 6 -5.37 4.86 -18.53
C LEU A 6 -4.39 3.94 -17.77
N SER A 7 -4.66 2.63 -17.78
CA SER A 7 -3.77 1.64 -17.17
C SER A 7 -2.42 1.59 -17.89
N ASN A 8 -2.40 1.53 -19.21
CA ASN A 8 -1.17 1.48 -19.99
C ASN A 8 -0.31 2.75 -19.85
N ARG A 9 -0.91 3.95 -19.80
CA ARG A 9 -0.16 5.18 -19.55
C ARG A 9 0.42 5.26 -18.14
N SER A 10 -0.32 4.80 -17.14
CA SER A 10 0.18 4.74 -15.76
C SER A 10 1.26 3.68 -15.60
N LEU A 11 1.13 2.53 -16.28
CA LEU A 11 2.07 1.44 -16.26
C LEU A 11 3.37 1.75 -17.03
N LEU A 12 3.32 2.45 -18.17
CA LEU A 12 4.48 2.90 -18.91
C LEU A 12 5.32 3.90 -18.09
N ASN A 13 4.68 4.80 -17.33
CA ASN A 13 5.39 5.68 -16.41
C ASN A 13 6.02 4.96 -15.22
N ILE A 14 5.48 3.80 -14.82
CA ILE A 14 6.05 2.96 -13.77
C ILE A 14 7.36 2.32 -14.24
N ASN A 15 7.40 1.79 -15.47
CA ASN A 15 8.62 1.18 -16.04
C ASN A 15 9.82 2.15 -16.07
N GLU A 16 9.60 3.45 -16.32
CA GLU A 16 10.64 4.47 -16.25
C GLU A 16 11.15 4.75 -14.81
N MET A 17 10.45 4.27 -13.80
CA MET A 17 10.80 4.49 -12.40
C MET A 17 11.50 3.29 -11.75
N ILE A 18 11.65 2.19 -12.49
CA ILE A 18 12.36 0.99 -12.04
C ILE A 18 13.87 1.27 -12.16
N THR A 19 14.43 1.82 -11.12
CA THR A 19 15.88 2.06 -11.04
C THR A 19 16.44 1.43 -9.79
N VAL A 20 16.33 0.24 -9.46
CA VAL A 20 17.12 -0.49 -8.46
C VAL A 20 16.39 -1.76 -8.01
N GLU A 21 17.02 -2.90 -8.17
CA GLU A 21 16.85 -4.19 -7.45
C GLU A 21 15.60 -4.33 -6.58
N SER A 22 14.46 -4.35 -7.21
CA SER A 22 13.22 -4.83 -6.62
C SER A 22 12.84 -6.13 -7.33
N TYR A 23 12.10 -6.97 -6.67
CA TYR A 23 11.46 -8.12 -7.29
C TYR A 23 10.83 -7.72 -8.62
N LYS A 24 10.89 -8.61 -9.60
CA LYS A 24 10.31 -8.39 -10.93
C LYS A 24 8.86 -7.90 -10.78
N LEU A 25 8.58 -6.78 -11.41
CA LEU A 25 7.27 -6.15 -11.36
C LEU A 25 6.24 -7.02 -12.11
N GLU A 26 5.26 -7.53 -11.40
CA GLU A 26 4.13 -8.27 -11.97
C GLU A 26 2.97 -7.31 -12.27
N LEU A 27 2.94 -6.79 -13.52
CA LEU A 27 1.96 -5.77 -13.93
C LEU A 27 0.52 -6.27 -13.83
N ASN A 28 0.28 -7.55 -14.12
CA ASN A 28 -1.05 -8.14 -14.04
C ASN A 28 -1.58 -8.15 -12.60
N ASP A 29 -0.71 -8.43 -11.63
CA ASP A 29 -1.11 -8.44 -10.23
C ASP A 29 -1.38 -7.03 -9.72
N LEU A 30 -0.55 -6.06 -10.10
CA LEU A 30 -0.82 -4.64 -9.80
C LEU A 30 -2.14 -4.17 -10.40
N TYR A 31 -2.46 -4.60 -11.63
CA TYR A 31 -3.73 -4.28 -12.26
C TYR A 31 -4.91 -4.93 -11.52
N ARG A 32 -4.78 -6.19 -11.10
CA ARG A 32 -5.80 -6.88 -10.29
C ARG A 32 -6.04 -6.17 -8.96
N LEU A 33 -4.99 -5.78 -8.25
CA LEU A 33 -5.09 -5.02 -7.00
C LEU A 33 -5.81 -3.68 -7.21
N TYR A 34 -5.46 -2.96 -8.28
CA TYR A 34 -6.13 -1.73 -8.65
C TYR A 34 -7.62 -1.92 -8.89
N GLN A 35 -7.97 -2.89 -9.73
CA GLN A 35 -9.37 -3.23 -10.02
C GLN A 35 -10.12 -3.69 -8.77
N PHE A 36 -9.48 -4.48 -7.92
CA PHE A 36 -10.09 -4.93 -6.66
C PHE A 36 -10.52 -3.75 -5.79
N VAL A 37 -9.65 -2.75 -5.63
CA VAL A 37 -9.95 -1.55 -4.84
C VAL A 37 -11.09 -0.75 -5.46
N LEU A 38 -11.11 -0.59 -6.79
CA LEU A 38 -12.14 0.17 -7.49
C LEU A 38 -13.51 -0.52 -7.48
N LEU A 39 -13.56 -1.79 -7.86
CA LEU A 39 -14.80 -2.56 -7.98
C LEU A 39 -15.49 -2.75 -6.62
N ASN A 40 -14.69 -2.94 -5.57
CA ASN A 40 -15.20 -3.08 -4.20
C ASN A 40 -15.33 -1.73 -3.47
N LYS A 41 -15.09 -0.60 -4.15
CA LYS A 41 -15.24 0.76 -3.62
C LYS A 41 -14.48 0.95 -2.29
N ARG A 42 -13.30 0.33 -2.14
CA ARG A 42 -12.52 0.41 -0.90
C ARG A 42 -12.09 1.86 -0.63
N THR A 43 -12.11 2.24 0.64
CA THR A 43 -11.89 3.63 1.07
C THR A 43 -10.71 3.80 2.00
N THR A 44 -10.32 2.76 2.75
CA THR A 44 -9.20 2.82 3.69
C THR A 44 -8.39 1.55 3.58
N ILE A 45 -7.12 1.69 3.24
CA ILE A 45 -6.24 0.55 3.00
C ILE A 45 -5.14 0.53 4.06
N LEU A 46 -4.88 -0.64 4.63
CA LEU A 46 -3.70 -0.95 5.44
C LEU A 46 -2.84 -1.94 4.66
N GLU A 47 -1.62 -1.53 4.34
CA GLU A 47 -0.62 -2.33 3.64
C GLU A 47 0.52 -2.68 4.59
N PHE A 48 0.82 -3.96 4.71
CA PHE A 48 2.02 -4.47 5.35
C PHE A 48 3.06 -4.79 4.28
N GLY A 49 4.23 -4.17 4.37
CA GLY A 49 5.19 -4.05 3.29
C GLY A 49 5.04 -2.74 2.53
N SER A 50 5.94 -2.48 1.61
CA SER A 50 5.89 -1.27 0.79
C SER A 50 6.52 -1.49 -0.58
N GLY A 51 5.87 -0.96 -1.63
CA GLY A 51 6.35 -1.20 -2.97
C GLY A 51 5.60 -0.44 -4.07
N PHE A 52 5.46 -1.11 -5.20
CA PHE A 52 4.64 -0.61 -6.31
C PHE A 52 3.14 -0.71 -6.00
N SER A 53 2.73 -1.71 -5.21
CA SER A 53 1.38 -1.85 -4.66
C SER A 53 0.92 -0.57 -3.95
N SER A 54 1.77 0.02 -3.11
CA SER A 54 1.51 1.29 -2.42
C SER A 54 1.15 2.42 -3.39
N LEU A 55 1.89 2.53 -4.52
CA LEU A 55 1.59 3.52 -5.56
C LEU A 55 0.22 3.25 -6.18
N ILE A 56 -0.05 2.00 -6.54
CA ILE A 56 -1.31 1.58 -7.17
C ILE A 56 -2.50 1.82 -6.24
N PHE A 57 -2.39 1.46 -4.97
CA PHE A 57 -3.41 1.73 -3.96
C PHE A 57 -3.69 3.23 -3.81
N SER A 58 -2.64 4.06 -3.82
CA SER A 58 -2.81 5.50 -3.74
C SER A 58 -3.60 6.07 -4.93
N GLN A 59 -3.40 5.51 -6.13
CA GLN A 59 -4.13 5.92 -7.33
C GLN A 59 -5.59 5.44 -7.30
N ALA A 60 -5.83 4.18 -6.94
CA ALA A 60 -7.18 3.62 -6.83
C ALA A 60 -8.02 4.36 -5.78
N LEU A 61 -7.43 4.67 -4.61
CA LEU A 61 -8.09 5.47 -3.58
C LEU A 61 -8.39 6.90 -4.05
N LYS A 62 -7.50 7.51 -4.85
CA LYS A 62 -7.74 8.83 -5.45
C LYS A 62 -8.96 8.82 -6.36
N GLU A 63 -9.11 7.79 -7.18
CA GLU A 63 -10.28 7.63 -8.04
C GLU A 63 -11.55 7.39 -7.23
N ASN A 64 -11.53 6.50 -6.25
CA ASN A 64 -12.65 6.27 -5.36
C ASN A 64 -13.04 7.55 -4.58
N LYS A 65 -12.05 8.33 -4.11
CA LYS A 65 -12.30 9.63 -3.48
C LYS A 65 -13.01 10.59 -4.40
N ASN A 66 -12.59 10.69 -5.67
CA ASN A 66 -13.22 11.57 -6.64
C ASN A 66 -14.67 11.16 -6.91
N LYS A 67 -14.93 9.86 -6.97
CA LYS A 67 -16.23 9.29 -7.32
C LYS A 67 -17.20 9.24 -6.15
N TYR A 68 -16.72 8.84 -4.95
CA TYR A 68 -17.57 8.45 -3.83
C TYR A 68 -17.45 9.36 -2.58
N LYS A 69 -16.70 10.44 -2.66
CA LYS A 69 -16.43 11.32 -1.50
C LYS A 69 -17.73 11.79 -0.80
N ASN A 70 -18.78 12.08 -1.56
CA ASN A 70 -20.04 12.57 -0.98
C ASN A 70 -20.85 11.42 -0.32
N ASP A 71 -20.79 10.23 -0.88
CA ASP A 71 -21.46 9.05 -0.31
C ASP A 71 -20.77 8.59 0.97
N VAL A 72 -19.44 8.59 0.98
CA VAL A 72 -18.64 8.18 2.14
C VAL A 72 -18.82 9.13 3.32
N LYS A 73 -19.11 10.41 3.12
CA LYS A 73 -19.43 11.34 4.20
C LYS A 73 -20.67 10.93 5.02
N LYS A 74 -21.57 10.16 4.43
CA LYS A 74 -22.76 9.62 5.10
C LYS A 74 -22.46 8.40 5.98
N LEU A 75 -21.25 7.82 5.82
CA LEU A 75 -20.81 6.67 6.57
C LEU A 75 -19.99 7.10 7.79
N ARG A 76 -20.12 6.34 8.90
CA ARG A 76 -19.30 6.57 10.11
C ARG A 76 -17.90 5.98 9.94
N ARG A 77 -17.07 6.65 9.15
CA ARG A 77 -15.67 6.23 8.91
C ARG A 77 -14.68 7.30 9.37
N ASN A 78 -13.68 6.87 10.13
CA ASN A 78 -12.70 7.79 10.72
C ASN A 78 -11.61 8.22 9.73
N ASN A 79 -11.19 7.34 8.83
CA ASN A 79 -10.03 7.55 7.95
C ASN A 79 -10.38 7.31 6.46
N PRO A 80 -11.46 7.94 5.92
CA PRO A 80 -11.86 7.68 4.54
C PRO A 80 -10.82 8.21 3.55
N PHE A 81 -10.50 7.39 2.57
CA PHE A 81 -9.52 7.67 1.51
C PHE A 81 -8.11 7.92 2.05
N GLU A 82 -7.71 7.11 3.05
CA GLU A 82 -6.35 7.09 3.55
C GLU A 82 -5.68 5.74 3.25
N LEU A 83 -4.40 5.80 2.94
CA LEU A 83 -3.52 4.65 2.80
C LEU A 83 -2.55 4.63 3.99
N PHE A 84 -2.49 3.53 4.70
CA PHE A 84 -1.55 3.27 5.77
C PHE A 84 -0.57 2.21 5.30
N ILE A 85 0.72 2.51 5.35
CA ILE A 85 1.81 1.64 4.92
C ILE A 85 2.69 1.36 6.13
N VAL A 86 2.82 0.08 6.50
CA VAL A 86 3.69 -0.38 7.59
C VAL A 86 4.84 -1.18 7.00
N GLU A 87 6.07 -0.75 7.25
CA GLU A 87 7.26 -1.34 6.65
C GLU A 87 8.36 -1.55 7.70
N ASN A 88 9.00 -2.71 7.68
CA ASN A 88 10.08 -3.04 8.60
C ASN A 88 11.49 -2.72 8.07
N GLU A 89 11.60 -2.33 6.80
CA GLU A 89 12.84 -1.92 6.16
C GLU A 89 12.82 -0.43 5.79
N LYS A 90 13.60 0.39 6.48
CA LYS A 90 13.69 1.85 6.23
C LYS A 90 14.06 2.17 4.78
N ARG A 91 14.90 1.33 4.15
CA ARG A 91 15.31 1.48 2.76
C ARG A 91 14.10 1.42 1.83
N PHE A 92 13.27 0.38 1.93
CA PHE A 92 12.09 0.21 1.09
C PHE A 92 11.04 1.29 1.33
N LEU A 93 10.82 1.64 2.60
CA LEU A 93 9.93 2.73 2.95
C LEU A 93 10.34 4.06 2.29
N ASN A 94 11.63 4.39 2.30
CA ASN A 94 12.15 5.61 1.68
C ASN A 94 12.09 5.57 0.15
N ILE A 95 12.37 4.42 -0.47
CA ILE A 95 12.22 4.23 -1.92
C ILE A 95 10.75 4.46 -2.32
N THR A 96 9.82 3.85 -1.60
CA THR A 96 8.39 3.99 -1.87
C THR A 96 7.89 5.42 -1.69
N LYS A 97 8.32 6.13 -0.64
CA LYS A 97 8.05 7.57 -0.46
C LYS A 97 8.50 8.40 -1.67
N ARG A 98 9.75 8.20 -2.10
CA ARG A 98 10.32 8.93 -3.26
C ARG A 98 9.57 8.60 -4.55
N ARG A 99 9.23 7.33 -4.77
CA ARG A 99 8.46 6.86 -5.93
C ARG A 99 7.10 7.55 -6.02
N ILE A 100 6.34 7.55 -4.94
CA ILE A 100 5.04 8.20 -4.88
C ILE A 100 5.16 9.72 -5.07
N ALA A 101 6.14 10.37 -4.45
CA ALA A 101 6.37 11.80 -4.62
C ALA A 101 6.71 12.16 -6.07
N LYS A 102 7.61 11.40 -6.70
CA LYS A 102 8.01 11.59 -8.12
C LYS A 102 6.81 11.37 -9.06
N PHE A 103 5.97 10.37 -8.78
CA PHE A 103 4.78 10.12 -9.59
C PHE A 103 3.77 11.27 -9.48
N ARG A 104 3.53 11.78 -8.28
CA ARG A 104 2.64 12.92 -8.03
C ARG A 104 3.12 14.19 -8.73
N SER A 105 4.41 14.52 -8.61
CA SER A 105 4.97 15.70 -9.28
C SER A 105 4.84 15.65 -10.80
N LYS A 106 5.02 14.48 -11.42
CA LYS A 106 4.81 14.29 -12.86
C LYS A 106 3.33 14.47 -13.29
N GLN A 107 2.38 14.17 -12.42
CA GLN A 107 0.96 14.38 -12.70
C GLN A 107 0.57 15.86 -12.59
N ASP A 108 1.13 16.58 -11.64
CA ASP A 108 0.83 18.01 -11.41
C ASP A 108 1.28 18.91 -12.57
N THR A 109 2.34 18.52 -13.30
CA THR A 109 2.80 19.25 -14.49
C THR A 109 1.90 19.08 -15.72
N LYS A 110 1.07 18.01 -15.75
CA LYS A 110 0.24 17.67 -16.92
C LYS A 110 -1.24 18.12 -16.81
N LYS A 111 -1.72 18.43 -15.62
CA LYS A 111 -3.13 18.87 -15.38
C LYS A 111 -3.19 19.87 -14.24
N ASN A 112 -3.84 21.01 -14.52
CA ASN A 112 -4.17 22.08 -13.57
C ASN A 112 -4.31 21.66 -12.10
N LYS A 113 -3.56 22.32 -11.26
CA LYS A 113 -3.66 22.76 -9.83
C LYS A 113 -4.79 22.22 -8.92
N ASN A 114 -5.44 21.11 -9.19
CA ASN A 114 -6.42 20.53 -8.28
C ASN A 114 -5.74 19.69 -7.18
N LYS A 115 -4.92 20.34 -6.32
CA LYS A 115 -4.39 19.76 -5.07
C LYS A 115 -5.46 19.15 -4.15
N LYS A 116 -6.74 19.45 -4.38
CA LYS A 116 -7.85 19.05 -3.51
C LYS A 116 -8.20 17.56 -3.52
N SER A 117 -7.72 16.78 -4.48
CA SER A 117 -8.08 15.37 -4.60
C SER A 117 -7.00 14.37 -4.10
N GLU A 118 -5.88 14.86 -3.57
CA GLU A 118 -4.83 13.98 -3.10
C GLU A 118 -5.27 13.13 -1.89
N VAL A 119 -4.83 11.87 -1.89
CA VAL A 119 -5.06 10.91 -0.82
C VAL A 119 -3.99 11.10 0.25
N LYS A 120 -4.36 11.06 1.51
CA LYS A 120 -3.40 11.05 2.61
C LYS A 120 -2.74 9.67 2.68
N ILE A 121 -1.40 9.67 2.74
CA ILE A 121 -0.60 8.46 2.88
C ILE A 121 0.19 8.55 4.18
N ASN A 122 -0.02 7.57 5.04
CA ASN A 122 0.61 7.47 6.35
C ASN A 122 1.69 6.38 6.25
N PHE A 123 2.95 6.77 6.39
CA PHE A 123 4.09 5.85 6.35
C PHE A 123 4.56 5.58 7.77
N LEU A 124 4.53 4.32 8.18
CA LEU A 124 4.98 3.89 9.49
C LEU A 124 6.15 2.91 9.33
N PHE A 125 7.31 3.28 9.87
CA PHE A 125 8.36 2.31 10.10
C PHE A 125 8.05 1.55 11.39
N SER A 126 8.02 0.21 11.31
CA SER A 126 7.81 -0.64 12.47
C SER A 126 8.70 -1.86 12.40
N GLU A 127 9.52 -2.07 13.41
CA GLU A 127 10.30 -3.31 13.50
C GLU A 127 9.37 -4.51 13.56
N CYS A 128 9.77 -5.59 12.89
CA CYS A 128 9.10 -6.87 12.96
C CYS A 128 9.93 -7.88 13.73
N VAL A 129 9.29 -8.59 14.62
CA VAL A 129 9.92 -9.61 15.47
C VAL A 129 9.16 -10.94 15.38
N MET A 130 9.86 -12.03 15.62
CA MET A 130 9.20 -13.31 15.81
C MET A 130 8.63 -13.40 17.23
N THR A 131 7.46 -13.95 17.36
CA THR A 131 6.74 -14.12 18.63
C THR A 131 6.03 -15.48 18.67
N ASN A 132 5.52 -15.85 19.82
CA ASN A 132 4.59 -16.98 19.97
C ASN A 132 3.17 -16.41 20.09
N TYR A 133 2.27 -16.89 19.25
CA TYR A 133 0.86 -16.55 19.30
C TYR A 133 0.01 -17.82 19.42
N ARG A 134 -0.67 -17.99 20.52
CA ARG A 134 -1.52 -19.18 20.81
C ARG A 134 -0.78 -20.52 20.56
N GLY A 135 0.49 -20.61 20.94
CA GLY A 135 1.30 -21.81 20.76
C GLY A 135 1.99 -21.94 19.39
N ASN A 136 1.72 -21.05 18.44
CA ASN A 136 2.34 -21.03 17.12
C ASN A 136 3.36 -19.91 16.99
N TYR A 137 4.42 -20.16 16.21
CA TYR A 137 5.36 -19.10 15.88
C TYR A 137 4.74 -18.17 14.84
N ALA A 138 4.80 -16.87 15.09
CA ALA A 138 4.26 -15.83 14.24
C ALA A 138 5.21 -14.64 14.16
N THR A 139 5.00 -13.77 13.19
CA THR A 139 5.65 -12.45 13.12
C THR A 139 4.72 -11.38 13.65
N GLU A 140 5.30 -10.35 14.25
CA GLU A 140 4.57 -9.22 14.80
C GLU A 140 5.27 -7.90 14.50
N TYR A 141 4.54 -6.92 13.99
CA TYR A 141 5.00 -5.54 13.94
C TYR A 141 4.84 -4.87 15.31
N LYS A 142 5.91 -4.30 15.84
CA LYS A 142 5.91 -3.66 17.18
C LYS A 142 4.98 -2.44 17.27
N LYS A 143 4.70 -1.81 16.15
CA LYS A 143 3.82 -0.63 16.08
C LYS A 143 2.87 -0.78 14.91
N LEU A 144 1.59 -0.55 15.18
CA LEU A 144 0.55 -0.51 14.17
C LEU A 144 -0.10 0.87 14.14
N PRO A 145 -0.59 1.33 12.98
CA PRO A 145 -1.31 2.59 12.90
C PRO A 145 -2.71 2.45 13.51
N SER A 146 -3.19 3.50 14.16
CA SER A 146 -4.60 3.58 14.57
C SER A 146 -5.45 3.91 13.34
N CYS A 147 -6.05 2.89 12.74
CA CYS A 147 -6.91 3.04 11.56
C CYS A 147 -8.03 1.99 11.56
N ASN A 148 -9.05 2.23 10.74
CA ASN A 148 -10.15 1.30 10.52
C ASN A 148 -10.20 0.93 9.02
N PRO A 149 -9.32 0.01 8.55
CA PRO A 149 -9.24 -0.34 7.15
C PRO A 149 -10.45 -1.18 6.71
N ASP A 150 -10.87 -0.99 5.47
CA ASP A 150 -11.82 -1.87 4.78
C ASP A 150 -11.13 -2.79 3.77
N PHE A 151 -9.81 -2.66 3.65
CA PHE A 151 -8.95 -3.57 2.92
C PHE A 151 -7.58 -3.65 3.59
N ILE A 152 -7.12 -4.86 3.87
CA ILE A 152 -5.78 -5.15 4.39
C ILE A 152 -5.03 -5.92 3.30
N TYR A 153 -3.83 -5.46 2.97
CA TYR A 153 -2.93 -6.12 2.04
C TYR A 153 -1.65 -6.53 2.75
N LEU A 154 -1.38 -7.83 2.76
CA LEU A 154 -0.21 -8.41 3.41
C LEU A 154 0.82 -8.81 2.36
N ASP A 155 1.89 -8.00 2.23
CA ASP A 155 3.02 -8.21 1.30
C ASP A 155 4.37 -8.08 2.03
N GLY A 156 4.37 -8.18 3.32
CA GLY A 156 5.52 -8.13 4.21
C GLY A 156 5.17 -8.67 5.58
N PRO A 157 6.15 -8.80 6.44
CA PRO A 157 7.55 -8.43 6.32
C PRO A 157 8.37 -9.39 5.47
N ASP A 158 9.57 -8.96 5.03
CA ASP A 158 10.58 -9.89 4.52
C ASP A 158 10.95 -10.88 5.62
N GLN A 159 10.54 -12.12 5.44
CA GLN A 159 10.68 -13.19 6.43
C GLN A 159 12.13 -13.43 6.84
N PHE A 160 13.11 -13.16 5.95
CA PHE A 160 14.52 -13.38 6.23
C PHE A 160 15.15 -12.27 7.06
N LYS A 161 14.51 -11.11 7.17
CA LYS A 161 15.02 -9.93 7.89
C LYS A 161 14.30 -9.63 9.20
N ILE A 162 13.54 -10.59 9.72
CA ILE A 162 12.85 -10.47 11.00
C ILE A 162 13.87 -10.61 12.14
N LYS A 163 13.70 -9.81 13.20
CA LYS A 163 14.49 -9.93 14.44
C LYS A 163 13.96 -11.05 15.33
N ASN A 164 14.85 -11.54 16.20
CA ASN A 164 14.53 -12.59 17.19
C ASN A 164 13.97 -13.88 16.57
N LYS A 165 14.55 -14.31 15.46
CA LYS A 165 14.16 -15.58 14.82
C LYS A 165 14.32 -16.74 15.78
N ILE A 166 13.32 -17.60 15.83
CA ILE A 166 13.34 -18.84 16.59
C ILE A 166 13.70 -19.96 15.60
N ASN A 167 14.84 -20.62 15.81
CA ASN A 167 15.33 -21.73 14.97
C ASN A 167 15.36 -21.43 13.45
N ASN A 168 15.58 -20.18 13.06
CA ASN A 168 15.57 -19.73 11.66
C ASN A 168 14.27 -19.97 10.87
N PHE A 169 13.16 -20.28 11.53
CA PHE A 169 11.88 -20.45 10.87
C PHE A 169 11.33 -19.11 10.36
N THR A 170 10.58 -19.20 9.27
CA THR A 170 9.74 -18.12 8.74
C THR A 170 8.28 -18.41 9.10
N THR A 171 7.52 -17.40 9.47
CA THR A 171 6.17 -17.57 9.98
C THR A 171 5.20 -16.54 9.41
N SER A 172 3.92 -16.83 9.54
CA SER A 172 2.84 -15.89 9.18
C SER A 172 2.76 -14.72 10.17
N HIS A 173 2.15 -13.65 9.75
CA HIS A 173 1.90 -12.50 10.61
C HIS A 173 0.79 -12.83 11.62
N LYS A 174 1.01 -12.58 12.91
CA LYS A 174 0.07 -12.98 13.97
C LYS A 174 -1.30 -12.32 13.85
N ASP A 175 -1.35 -11.08 13.36
CA ASP A 175 -2.60 -10.33 13.24
C ASP A 175 -3.49 -10.81 12.08
N MET A 176 -2.97 -11.76 11.28
CA MET A 176 -3.69 -12.42 10.19
C MET A 176 -4.05 -13.88 10.53
N MET A 177 -3.69 -14.35 11.70
CA MET A 177 -4.07 -15.68 12.17
C MET A 177 -5.49 -15.65 12.75
N PRO A 178 -6.31 -16.69 12.48
CA PRO A 178 -7.66 -16.80 13.02
C PRO A 178 -7.69 -17.00 14.54
#